data_2ea7841bbcbb64ec2c4ea4fe2fcf34fc
#
_entry.id   2ea7841bbcbb64ec2c4ea4fe2fcf34fc
#
_cell.length_a   1.000
_cell.length_b   1.000
_cell.length_c   1.000
_cell.angle_alpha   90.00
_cell.angle_beta   90.00
_cell.angle_gamma   90.00
#
_symmetry.space_group_name_H-M   'P 1'
#
loop_
_entity.id
_entity.type
_entity.pdbx_description
1 polymer ?
#
loop_
_entity_poly.entity_id
_entity_poly.type
_entity_poly.pdbx_seq_one_letter_code
_entity_poly.pdbx_strand_id
1 'polypeptide(L)'
;VQFCYALNPNDATINNYMGVFYDAFDQPQKVLPYLKRAFELQPNEYWYQYAVYLLQSDDKKLAKLAICNLEQVAQNNPKDEDIHTLLQKAYIHVEDYKRALLIQDQLDSILGYNAASAMQRYRLNMVLHDTKRAISEVERYLEEEPNDIQFQIFRLELYEETHQPSDKMIEAYSALLPHQPRNWILLNNLAWHLCISGGDLVMAERLSQTTIMAEPTNSVYLDTYAWIMYNKGNYQDAFFYIQRALEYAIPETKKEIETHYKAILKKLKL
;
A
#
# COMPACT_ATOMS: atom_id res chain seq x y z
N VAL A 1 -7.17 -46.92 -1.70
CA VAL A 1 -6.72 -46.14 -2.85
C VAL A 1 -5.71 -46.89 -3.68
N GLN A 2 -4.60 -47.42 -3.09
CA GLN A 2 -3.52 -48.17 -3.81
C GLN A 2 -4.05 -49.37 -4.57
N PHE A 3 -4.98 -50.13 -3.98
CA PHE A 3 -5.61 -51.29 -4.69
C PHE A 3 -6.44 -50.85 -5.91
N CYS A 4 -7.21 -49.76 -5.77
CA CYS A 4 -7.95 -49.21 -6.90
C CYS A 4 -7.04 -48.70 -8.02
N TYR A 5 -5.91 -48.05 -7.64
CA TYR A 5 -4.91 -47.63 -8.62
C TYR A 5 -4.30 -48.80 -9.41
N ALA A 6 -4.00 -49.93 -8.72
CA ALA A 6 -3.46 -51.12 -9.38
C ALA A 6 -4.46 -51.72 -10.42
N LEU A 7 -5.78 -51.51 -10.21
CA LEU A 7 -6.82 -51.94 -11.12
C LEU A 7 -7.04 -51.00 -12.32
N ASN A 8 -6.93 -49.68 -12.06
CA ASN A 8 -7.15 -48.69 -13.11
C ASN A 8 -6.23 -47.46 -12.93
N PRO A 9 -4.96 -47.54 -13.37
CA PRO A 9 -3.98 -46.47 -13.23
C PRO A 9 -4.25 -45.24 -14.11
N ASN A 10 -5.18 -45.35 -15.08
CA ASN A 10 -5.56 -44.27 -15.98
C ASN A 10 -6.90 -43.61 -15.60
N ASP A 11 -7.40 -43.82 -14.40
CA ASP A 11 -8.56 -43.12 -13.89
C ASP A 11 -8.12 -41.81 -13.22
N ALA A 12 -8.69 -40.67 -13.66
CA ALA A 12 -8.32 -39.34 -13.16
C ALA A 12 -8.65 -39.17 -11.67
N THR A 13 -9.81 -39.66 -11.25
CA THR A 13 -10.28 -39.59 -9.85
C THR A 13 -9.38 -40.40 -8.94
N ILE A 14 -8.98 -41.61 -9.36
CA ILE A 14 -8.07 -42.47 -8.58
C ILE A 14 -6.70 -41.79 -8.46
N ASN A 15 -6.16 -41.22 -9.53
CA ASN A 15 -4.91 -40.49 -9.50
C ASN A 15 -5.00 -39.27 -8.55
N ASN A 16 -6.07 -38.50 -8.61
CA ASN A 16 -6.25 -37.38 -7.68
C ASN A 16 -6.26 -37.87 -6.21
N TYR A 17 -7.01 -38.90 -5.90
CA TYR A 17 -7.00 -39.50 -4.56
C TYR A 17 -5.65 -40.06 -4.14
N MET A 18 -4.85 -40.60 -5.07
CA MET A 18 -3.47 -41.02 -4.77
C MET A 18 -2.59 -39.83 -4.41
N GLY A 19 -2.71 -38.71 -5.13
CA GLY A 19 -1.99 -37.48 -4.79
C GLY A 19 -2.36 -36.98 -3.40
N VAL A 20 -3.65 -36.77 -3.11
CA VAL A 20 -4.16 -36.35 -1.80
C VAL A 20 -3.75 -37.33 -0.67
N PHE A 21 -3.77 -38.63 -0.95
CA PHE A 21 -3.32 -39.65 0.01
C PHE A 21 -1.84 -39.48 0.38
N TYR A 22 -0.95 -39.32 -0.61
CA TYR A 22 0.47 -39.15 -0.34
C TYR A 22 0.80 -37.82 0.33
N ASP A 23 0.04 -36.76 0.04
CA ASP A 23 0.13 -35.48 0.72
C ASP A 23 -0.20 -35.62 2.22
N ALA A 24 -1.31 -36.29 2.52
CA ALA A 24 -1.74 -36.57 3.90
C ALA A 24 -0.76 -37.44 4.70
N PHE A 25 0.08 -38.22 4.05
CA PHE A 25 1.12 -39.05 4.65
C PHE A 25 2.52 -38.44 4.58
N ASP A 26 2.64 -37.17 4.27
CA ASP A 26 3.90 -36.42 4.20
C ASP A 26 4.94 -37.06 3.27
N GLN A 27 4.48 -37.47 2.07
CA GLN A 27 5.33 -38.06 1.04
C GLN A 27 5.36 -37.21 -0.23
N PRO A 28 5.87 -35.96 -0.15
CA PRO A 28 5.73 -34.94 -1.20
C PRO A 28 6.29 -35.39 -2.57
N GLN A 29 7.35 -36.20 -2.56
CA GLN A 29 7.96 -36.70 -3.80
C GLN A 29 7.03 -37.60 -4.61
N LYS A 30 5.94 -38.12 -4.00
CA LYS A 30 4.97 -38.98 -4.67
C LYS A 30 3.70 -38.22 -5.09
N VAL A 31 3.44 -37.07 -4.52
CA VAL A 31 2.21 -36.28 -4.76
C VAL A 31 2.12 -35.79 -6.20
N LEU A 32 3.16 -35.11 -6.64
CA LEU A 32 3.17 -34.41 -7.93
C LEU A 32 2.89 -35.32 -9.14
N PRO A 33 3.47 -36.53 -9.29
CA PRO A 33 3.17 -37.39 -10.41
C PRO A 33 1.69 -37.77 -10.55
N TYR A 34 1.03 -38.00 -9.42
CA TYR A 34 -0.38 -38.39 -9.40
C TYR A 34 -1.31 -37.22 -9.69
N LEU A 35 -1.11 -36.06 -9.08
CA LEU A 35 -1.90 -34.86 -9.36
C LEU A 35 -1.72 -34.42 -10.81
N LYS A 36 -0.50 -34.47 -11.34
CA LYS A 36 -0.22 -34.20 -12.74
C LYS A 36 -0.99 -35.15 -13.66
N ARG A 37 -1.01 -36.45 -13.35
CA ARG A 37 -1.72 -37.45 -14.15
C ARG A 37 -3.24 -37.23 -14.12
N ALA A 38 -3.80 -36.88 -12.97
CA ALA A 38 -5.21 -36.54 -12.87
C ALA A 38 -5.56 -35.34 -13.75
N PHE A 39 -4.74 -34.30 -13.70
CA PHE A 39 -4.89 -33.10 -14.54
C PHE A 39 -4.76 -33.41 -16.03
N GLU A 40 -3.77 -34.21 -16.46
CA GLU A 40 -3.59 -34.61 -17.85
C GLU A 40 -4.80 -35.38 -18.42
N LEU A 41 -5.48 -36.18 -17.59
CA LEU A 41 -6.63 -36.97 -17.97
C LEU A 41 -7.92 -36.12 -18.03
N GLN A 42 -8.11 -35.23 -17.05
CA GLN A 42 -9.32 -34.39 -16.95
C GLN A 42 -8.94 -32.99 -16.43
N PRO A 43 -8.39 -32.10 -17.29
CA PRO A 43 -7.89 -30.78 -16.87
C PRO A 43 -8.93 -29.90 -16.19
N ASN A 44 -10.18 -29.88 -16.71
CA ASN A 44 -11.23 -29.02 -16.19
C ASN A 44 -11.78 -29.45 -14.82
N GLU A 45 -11.46 -30.65 -14.35
CA GLU A 45 -11.93 -31.17 -13.07
C GLU A 45 -10.85 -31.18 -12.00
N TYR A 46 -9.57 -31.47 -12.38
CA TYR A 46 -8.47 -31.71 -11.42
C TYR A 46 -7.39 -30.63 -11.46
N TRP A 47 -7.66 -29.46 -12.03
CA TRP A 47 -6.70 -28.36 -12.09
C TRP A 47 -6.38 -27.75 -10.72
N TYR A 48 -7.41 -27.65 -9.84
CA TYR A 48 -7.28 -26.90 -8.57
C TYR A 48 -6.21 -27.50 -7.65
N GLN A 49 -6.33 -28.78 -7.30
CA GLN A 49 -5.40 -29.46 -6.42
C GLN A 49 -3.97 -29.46 -7.00
N TYR A 50 -3.87 -29.64 -8.31
CA TYR A 50 -2.58 -29.62 -8.99
C TYR A 50 -1.95 -28.22 -8.96
N ALA A 51 -2.68 -27.18 -9.26
CA ALA A 51 -2.21 -25.79 -9.22
C ALA A 51 -1.83 -25.35 -7.81
N VAL A 52 -2.67 -25.65 -6.81
CA VAL A 52 -2.37 -25.35 -5.40
C VAL A 52 -1.08 -26.03 -4.98
N TYR A 53 -0.90 -27.31 -5.29
CA TYR A 53 0.31 -28.05 -4.94
C TYR A 53 1.57 -27.47 -5.61
N LEU A 54 1.48 -27.07 -6.88
CA LEU A 54 2.59 -26.43 -7.59
C LEU A 54 3.00 -25.09 -6.96
N LEU A 55 2.05 -24.36 -6.38
CA LEU A 55 2.25 -23.04 -5.78
C LEU A 55 2.60 -23.07 -4.28
N GLN A 56 2.64 -24.24 -3.64
CA GLN A 56 3.10 -24.38 -2.26
C GLN A 56 4.61 -24.27 -2.13
N SER A 57 5.33 -24.56 -3.21
CA SER A 57 6.80 -24.48 -3.25
C SER A 57 7.27 -23.11 -3.73
N ASP A 58 8.40 -22.63 -3.19
CA ASP A 58 9.07 -21.41 -3.68
C ASP A 58 9.81 -21.61 -5.02
N ASP A 59 9.67 -22.78 -5.66
CA ASP A 59 10.28 -23.05 -6.96
C ASP A 59 9.55 -22.34 -8.09
N LYS A 60 10.16 -21.27 -8.62
CA LYS A 60 9.66 -20.52 -9.78
C LYS A 60 9.38 -21.38 -11.03
N LYS A 61 10.02 -22.57 -11.16
CA LYS A 61 9.73 -23.47 -12.28
C LYS A 61 8.36 -24.12 -12.11
N LEU A 62 8.03 -24.52 -10.88
CA LEU A 62 6.71 -25.07 -10.57
C LEU A 62 5.62 -24.00 -10.71
N ALA A 63 5.89 -22.78 -10.27
CA ALA A 63 4.96 -21.66 -10.49
C ALA A 63 4.73 -21.35 -11.97
N LYS A 64 5.77 -21.42 -12.82
CA LYS A 64 5.61 -21.28 -14.29
C LYS A 64 4.77 -22.41 -14.89
N LEU A 65 4.92 -23.62 -14.38
CA LEU A 65 4.08 -24.74 -14.81
C LEU A 65 2.62 -24.55 -14.38
N ALA A 66 2.39 -24.04 -13.17
CA ALA A 66 1.05 -23.66 -12.70
C ALA A 66 0.40 -22.61 -13.63
N ILE A 67 1.16 -21.57 -14.02
CA ILE A 67 0.68 -20.54 -14.95
C ILE A 67 0.21 -21.18 -16.26
N CYS A 68 1.05 -22.01 -16.89
CA CYS A 68 0.72 -22.65 -18.17
C CYS A 68 -0.57 -23.49 -18.07
N ASN A 69 -0.73 -24.25 -17.00
CA ASN A 69 -1.89 -25.10 -16.78
C ASN A 69 -3.15 -24.27 -16.50
N LEU A 70 -3.04 -23.25 -15.65
CA LEU A 70 -4.16 -22.35 -15.31
C LEU A 70 -4.60 -21.52 -16.51
N GLU A 71 -3.69 -21.02 -17.34
CA GLU A 71 -4.03 -20.32 -18.59
C GLU A 71 -4.84 -21.22 -19.55
N GLN A 72 -4.46 -22.49 -19.65
CA GLN A 72 -5.19 -23.47 -20.45
C GLN A 72 -6.63 -23.66 -19.94
N VAL A 73 -6.79 -23.82 -18.63
CA VAL A 73 -8.12 -24.04 -18.02
C VAL A 73 -8.97 -22.78 -18.07
N ALA A 74 -8.37 -21.59 -17.91
CA ALA A 74 -9.04 -20.30 -17.99
C ALA A 74 -9.71 -20.05 -19.35
N GLN A 75 -9.15 -20.57 -20.46
CA GLN A 75 -9.76 -20.47 -21.78
C GLN A 75 -11.16 -21.12 -21.84
N ASN A 76 -11.36 -22.20 -21.10
CA ASN A 76 -12.64 -22.91 -21.03
C ASN A 76 -13.56 -22.35 -19.93
N ASN A 77 -12.98 -21.67 -18.93
CA ASN A 77 -13.68 -21.17 -17.74
C ASN A 77 -13.29 -19.70 -17.46
N PRO A 78 -13.62 -18.76 -18.38
CA PRO A 78 -13.10 -17.38 -18.31
C PRO A 78 -13.65 -16.53 -17.16
N LYS A 79 -14.66 -17.02 -16.44
CA LYS A 79 -15.29 -16.34 -15.30
C LYS A 79 -15.10 -17.08 -13.97
N ASP A 80 -14.24 -18.08 -13.93
CA ASP A 80 -13.95 -18.81 -12.71
C ASP A 80 -12.99 -18.00 -11.83
N GLU A 81 -13.46 -17.60 -10.66
CA GLU A 81 -12.73 -16.78 -9.69
C GLU A 81 -11.47 -17.48 -9.17
N ASP A 82 -11.59 -18.79 -8.86
CA ASP A 82 -10.49 -19.55 -8.27
C ASP A 82 -9.32 -19.69 -9.25
N ILE A 83 -9.61 -19.90 -10.54
CA ILE A 83 -8.59 -19.95 -11.59
C ILE A 83 -7.82 -18.63 -11.64
N HIS A 84 -8.52 -17.50 -11.71
CA HIS A 84 -7.89 -16.19 -11.81
C HIS A 84 -7.13 -15.82 -10.52
N THR A 85 -7.67 -16.19 -9.37
CA THR A 85 -6.98 -15.97 -8.07
C THR A 85 -5.67 -16.73 -8.00
N LEU A 86 -5.66 -18.01 -8.39
CA LEU A 86 -4.44 -18.81 -8.40
C LEU A 86 -3.47 -18.35 -9.50
N LEU A 87 -3.98 -17.93 -10.65
CA LEU A 87 -3.17 -17.38 -11.75
C LEU A 87 -2.47 -16.08 -11.32
N GLN A 88 -3.18 -15.19 -10.63
CA GLN A 88 -2.60 -13.99 -10.06
C GLN A 88 -1.49 -14.31 -9.04
N LYS A 89 -1.75 -15.23 -8.11
CA LYS A 89 -0.75 -15.70 -7.15
C LYS A 89 0.49 -16.27 -7.85
N ALA A 90 0.28 -17.05 -8.91
CA ALA A 90 1.37 -17.63 -9.69
C ALA A 90 2.22 -16.56 -10.38
N TYR A 91 1.59 -15.54 -10.96
CA TYR A 91 2.33 -14.41 -11.56
C TYR A 91 3.09 -13.59 -10.52
N ILE A 92 2.51 -13.35 -9.35
CA ILE A 92 3.22 -12.69 -8.23
C ILE A 92 4.43 -13.51 -7.80
N HIS A 93 4.28 -14.83 -7.70
CA HIS A 93 5.36 -15.74 -7.31
C HIS A 93 6.55 -15.71 -8.29
N VAL A 94 6.28 -15.58 -9.59
CA VAL A 94 7.35 -15.44 -10.60
C VAL A 94 7.79 -13.98 -10.82
N GLU A 95 7.27 -13.04 -10.00
CA GLU A 95 7.57 -11.61 -10.07
C GLU A 95 7.11 -10.92 -11.37
N ASP A 96 6.14 -11.52 -12.07
CA ASP A 96 5.49 -10.87 -13.23
C ASP A 96 4.28 -10.03 -12.77
N TYR A 97 4.59 -8.95 -12.04
CA TYR A 97 3.57 -8.08 -11.45
C TYR A 97 2.70 -7.37 -12.48
N LYS A 98 3.21 -7.18 -13.71
CA LYS A 98 2.41 -6.60 -14.81
C LYS A 98 1.28 -7.52 -15.23
N ARG A 99 1.58 -8.81 -15.39
CA ARG A 99 0.53 -9.80 -15.69
C ARG A 99 -0.39 -9.99 -14.49
N ALA A 100 0.14 -9.97 -13.27
CA ALA A 100 -0.71 -10.02 -12.06
C ALA A 100 -1.74 -8.87 -12.01
N LEU A 101 -1.40 -7.65 -12.48
CA LEU A 101 -2.35 -6.55 -12.64
C LEU A 101 -3.41 -6.83 -13.72
N LEU A 102 -3.03 -7.42 -14.86
CA LEU A 102 -4.01 -7.79 -15.89
C LEU A 102 -4.99 -8.84 -15.37
N ILE A 103 -4.52 -9.79 -14.56
CA ILE A 103 -5.42 -10.75 -13.90
C ILE A 103 -6.32 -10.06 -12.87
N GLN A 104 -5.83 -9.02 -12.19
CA GLN A 104 -6.68 -8.21 -11.30
C GLN A 104 -7.82 -7.53 -12.08
N ASP A 105 -7.58 -7.06 -13.32
CA ASP A 105 -8.65 -6.51 -14.17
C ASP A 105 -9.74 -7.54 -14.47
N GLN A 106 -9.35 -8.80 -14.68
CA GLN A 106 -10.28 -9.89 -14.90
C GLN A 106 -11.05 -10.22 -13.62
N LEU A 107 -10.39 -10.31 -12.47
CA LEU A 107 -11.03 -10.52 -11.17
C LEU A 107 -12.03 -9.41 -10.85
N ASP A 108 -11.69 -8.15 -11.11
CA ASP A 108 -12.60 -7.02 -10.90
C ASP A 108 -13.83 -7.09 -11.81
N SER A 109 -13.69 -7.65 -13.02
CA SER A 109 -14.83 -7.88 -13.93
C SER A 109 -15.75 -9.00 -13.46
N ILE A 110 -15.24 -9.94 -12.66
CA ILE A 110 -15.99 -11.10 -12.11
C ILE A 110 -16.65 -10.72 -10.78
N LEU A 111 -15.90 -10.12 -9.88
CA LEU A 111 -16.27 -9.88 -8.48
C LEU A 111 -16.74 -8.46 -8.20
N GLY A 112 -16.47 -7.52 -9.10
CA GLY A 112 -16.60 -6.10 -8.88
C GLY A 112 -15.37 -5.50 -8.18
N TYR A 113 -15.22 -4.18 -8.34
CA TYR A 113 -14.19 -3.42 -7.65
C TYR A 113 -14.57 -3.24 -6.18
N ASN A 114 -13.63 -3.44 -5.26
CA ASN A 114 -13.83 -3.35 -3.82
C ASN A 114 -12.51 -3.09 -3.09
N ALA A 115 -12.55 -2.99 -1.75
CA ALA A 115 -11.37 -2.72 -0.92
C ALA A 115 -10.21 -3.71 -1.16
N ALA A 116 -10.51 -5.00 -1.32
CA ALA A 116 -9.47 -6.01 -1.57
C ALA A 116 -8.81 -5.81 -2.94
N SER A 117 -9.60 -5.50 -3.95
CA SER A 117 -9.14 -5.14 -5.29
C SER A 117 -8.24 -3.90 -5.26
N ALA A 118 -8.70 -2.81 -4.65
CA ALA A 118 -7.95 -1.57 -4.50
C ALA A 118 -6.61 -1.80 -3.77
N MET A 119 -6.64 -2.56 -2.68
CA MET A 119 -5.45 -2.94 -1.91
C MET A 119 -4.45 -3.74 -2.76
N GLN A 120 -4.93 -4.69 -3.54
CA GLN A 120 -4.07 -5.51 -4.38
C GLN A 120 -3.42 -4.68 -5.51
N ARG A 121 -4.20 -3.78 -6.14
CA ARG A 121 -3.68 -2.85 -7.15
C ARG A 121 -2.66 -1.89 -6.56
N TYR A 122 -2.93 -1.32 -5.40
CA TYR A 122 -1.98 -0.48 -4.67
C TYR A 122 -0.66 -1.22 -4.44
N ARG A 123 -0.71 -2.43 -3.86
CA ARG A 123 0.50 -3.24 -3.59
C ARG A 123 1.29 -3.56 -4.85
N LEU A 124 0.63 -3.99 -5.91
CA LEU A 124 1.29 -4.33 -7.17
C LEU A 124 1.96 -3.10 -7.82
N ASN A 125 1.30 -1.94 -7.79
CA ASN A 125 1.87 -0.70 -8.30
C ASN A 125 3.07 -0.22 -7.45
N MET A 126 3.03 -0.40 -6.12
CA MET A 126 4.17 -0.09 -5.24
C MET A 126 5.38 -0.98 -5.55
N VAL A 127 5.18 -2.28 -5.74
CA VAL A 127 6.28 -3.20 -6.12
C VAL A 127 6.83 -2.88 -7.52
N LEU A 128 5.99 -2.38 -8.43
CA LEU A 128 6.41 -1.91 -9.76
C LEU A 128 7.07 -0.53 -9.75
N HIS A 129 7.18 0.11 -8.57
CA HIS A 129 7.63 1.49 -8.41
C HIS A 129 6.83 2.50 -9.24
N ASP A 130 5.57 2.18 -9.55
CA ASP A 130 4.65 3.08 -10.24
C ASP A 130 3.78 3.85 -9.22
N THR A 131 4.45 4.74 -8.48
CA THR A 131 3.82 5.56 -7.44
C THR A 131 2.65 6.39 -7.98
N LYS A 132 2.73 6.82 -9.24
CA LYS A 132 1.65 7.57 -9.89
C LYS A 132 0.37 6.75 -10.02
N ARG A 133 0.47 5.50 -10.44
CA ARG A 133 -0.68 4.59 -10.50
C ARG A 133 -1.15 4.20 -9.11
N ALA A 134 -0.24 4.01 -8.16
CA ALA A 134 -0.61 3.74 -6.77
C ALA A 134 -1.48 4.88 -6.18
N ILE A 135 -1.10 6.15 -6.41
CA ILE A 135 -1.90 7.33 -6.03
C ILE A 135 -3.29 7.26 -6.69
N SER A 136 -3.34 7.05 -8.01
CA SER A 136 -4.61 7.01 -8.74
C SER A 136 -5.57 5.93 -8.23
N GLU A 137 -5.05 4.76 -7.85
CA GLU A 137 -5.87 3.68 -7.29
C GLU A 137 -6.39 4.02 -5.87
N VAL A 138 -5.54 4.63 -5.05
CA VAL A 138 -5.94 5.08 -3.71
C VAL A 138 -6.98 6.20 -3.80
N GLU A 139 -6.77 7.19 -4.67
CA GLU A 139 -7.73 8.29 -4.89
C GLU A 139 -9.08 7.73 -5.41
N ARG A 140 -9.05 6.84 -6.40
CA ARG A 140 -10.25 6.18 -6.94
C ARG A 140 -11.06 5.46 -5.86
N TYR A 141 -10.39 4.70 -5.01
CA TYR A 141 -11.09 3.99 -3.93
C TYR A 141 -11.70 4.96 -2.91
N LEU A 142 -10.99 6.04 -2.57
CA LEU A 142 -11.47 7.05 -1.63
C LEU A 142 -12.60 7.93 -2.20
N GLU A 143 -12.83 7.95 -3.51
CA GLU A 143 -14.04 8.58 -4.09
C GLU A 143 -15.32 7.83 -3.68
N GLU A 144 -15.26 6.51 -3.55
CA GLU A 144 -16.39 5.66 -3.14
C GLU A 144 -16.46 5.50 -1.62
N GLU A 145 -15.30 5.35 -0.95
CA GLU A 145 -15.16 5.11 0.49
C GLU A 145 -14.26 6.16 1.16
N PRO A 146 -14.71 7.43 1.24
CA PRO A 146 -13.87 8.55 1.69
C PRO A 146 -13.41 8.46 3.14
N ASN A 147 -14.06 7.64 3.97
CA ASN A 147 -13.76 7.48 5.39
C ASN A 147 -12.89 6.25 5.70
N ASP A 148 -12.39 5.53 4.70
CA ASP A 148 -11.47 4.42 4.94
C ASP A 148 -10.11 4.95 5.40
N ILE A 149 -9.84 4.78 6.71
CA ILE A 149 -8.64 5.32 7.37
C ILE A 149 -7.36 4.73 6.78
N GLN A 150 -7.37 3.45 6.41
CA GLN A 150 -6.18 2.80 5.88
C GLN A 150 -5.78 3.40 4.52
N PHE A 151 -6.75 3.63 3.65
CA PHE A 151 -6.49 4.26 2.36
C PHE A 151 -6.18 5.76 2.48
N GLN A 152 -6.75 6.46 3.45
CA GLN A 152 -6.33 7.83 3.77
C GLN A 152 -4.87 7.90 4.23
N ILE A 153 -4.39 6.92 5.02
CA ILE A 153 -2.99 6.83 5.41
C ILE A 153 -2.10 6.58 4.18
N PHE A 154 -2.47 5.63 3.32
CA PHE A 154 -1.71 5.40 2.07
C PHE A 154 -1.66 6.64 1.17
N ARG A 155 -2.78 7.38 1.05
CA ARG A 155 -2.80 8.65 0.31
C ARG A 155 -1.81 9.64 0.87
N LEU A 156 -1.80 9.83 2.19
CA LEU A 156 -0.90 10.76 2.84
C LEU A 156 0.58 10.36 2.64
N GLU A 157 0.93 9.09 2.89
CA GLU A 157 2.29 8.56 2.69
C GLU A 157 2.78 8.78 1.26
N LEU A 158 1.94 8.45 0.26
CA LEU A 158 2.26 8.66 -1.15
C LEU A 158 2.41 10.14 -1.51
N TYR A 159 1.59 11.01 -0.93
CA TYR A 159 1.64 12.45 -1.17
C TYR A 159 2.90 13.07 -0.55
N GLU A 160 3.31 12.63 0.64
CA GLU A 160 4.57 13.04 1.27
C GLU A 160 5.77 12.58 0.43
N GLU A 161 5.81 11.31 0.03
CA GLU A 161 6.89 10.73 -0.79
C GLU A 161 7.05 11.46 -2.15
N THR A 162 5.93 11.84 -2.76
CA THR A 162 5.91 12.49 -4.09
C THR A 162 5.90 14.01 -4.02
N HIS A 163 5.99 14.60 -2.84
CA HIS A 163 5.99 16.04 -2.60
C HIS A 163 4.79 16.74 -3.30
N GLN A 164 3.59 16.22 -3.06
CA GLN A 164 2.38 16.79 -3.65
C GLN A 164 2.16 18.25 -3.21
N PRO A 165 1.44 19.06 -4.01
CA PRO A 165 1.12 20.44 -3.69
C PRO A 165 0.38 20.58 -2.35
N SER A 166 0.55 21.75 -1.70
CA SER A 166 0.02 21.99 -0.35
C SER A 166 -1.49 21.87 -0.24
N ASP A 167 -2.26 22.14 -1.29
CA ASP A 167 -3.71 21.93 -1.32
C ASP A 167 -4.10 20.46 -1.14
N LYS A 168 -3.43 19.55 -1.84
CA LYS A 168 -3.60 18.11 -1.68
C LYS A 168 -3.13 17.62 -0.30
N MET A 169 -2.01 18.15 0.18
CA MET A 169 -1.49 17.83 1.51
C MET A 169 -2.47 18.26 2.62
N ILE A 170 -3.03 19.47 2.52
CA ILE A 170 -4.04 19.98 3.45
C ILE A 170 -5.27 19.06 3.48
N GLU A 171 -5.75 18.64 2.32
CA GLU A 171 -6.87 17.72 2.22
C GLU A 171 -6.56 16.38 2.91
N ALA A 172 -5.41 15.78 2.61
CA ALA A 172 -5.01 14.49 3.16
C ALA A 172 -4.83 14.53 4.69
N TYR A 173 -4.14 15.55 5.22
CA TYR A 173 -3.98 15.74 6.67
C TYR A 173 -5.32 16.00 7.35
N SER A 174 -6.18 16.84 6.74
CA SER A 174 -7.50 17.21 7.30
C SER A 174 -8.42 16.00 7.40
N ALA A 175 -8.37 15.08 6.44
CA ALA A 175 -9.16 13.85 6.45
C ALA A 175 -8.77 12.91 7.61
N LEU A 176 -7.49 12.88 8.00
CA LEU A 176 -7.00 12.04 9.10
C LEU A 176 -7.18 12.67 10.48
N LEU A 177 -7.28 13.99 10.57
CA LEU A 177 -7.34 14.70 11.84
C LEU A 177 -8.45 14.23 12.79
N PRO A 178 -9.70 13.93 12.36
CA PRO A 178 -10.75 13.42 13.24
C PRO A 178 -10.40 12.06 13.88
N HIS A 179 -9.62 11.25 13.19
CA HIS A 179 -9.22 9.91 13.62
C HIS A 179 -7.96 9.91 14.49
N GLN A 180 -7.14 10.97 14.37
CA GLN A 180 -5.86 11.09 15.06
C GLN A 180 -5.69 12.49 15.72
N PRO A 181 -6.61 12.94 16.58
CA PRO A 181 -6.66 14.32 17.09
C PRO A 181 -5.47 14.69 18.01
N ARG A 182 -4.68 13.72 18.44
CA ARG A 182 -3.47 13.91 19.27
C ARG A 182 -2.19 13.50 18.54
N ASN A 183 -2.23 13.36 17.23
CA ASN A 183 -1.03 13.18 16.43
C ASN A 183 -0.40 14.56 16.17
N TRP A 184 0.57 14.92 17.01
CA TRP A 184 1.21 16.26 16.97
C TRP A 184 1.97 16.50 15.66
N ILE A 185 2.52 15.45 15.06
CA ILE A 185 3.20 15.54 13.75
C ILE A 185 2.16 15.91 12.68
N LEU A 186 1.01 15.22 12.67
CA LEU A 186 -0.08 15.51 11.74
C LEU A 186 -0.58 16.95 11.88
N LEU A 187 -0.81 17.41 13.12
CA LEU A 187 -1.24 18.78 13.39
C LEU A 187 -0.21 19.80 12.91
N ASN A 188 1.07 19.57 13.21
CA ASN A 188 2.15 20.46 12.80
C ASN A 188 2.26 20.56 11.29
N ASN A 189 2.23 19.40 10.59
CA ASN A 189 2.36 19.36 9.14
C ASN A 189 1.16 20.03 8.45
N LEU A 190 -0.06 19.81 8.97
CA LEU A 190 -1.24 20.55 8.49
C LEU A 190 -1.07 22.06 8.69
N ALA A 191 -0.63 22.50 9.87
CA ALA A 191 -0.39 23.92 10.16
C ALA A 191 0.66 24.52 9.22
N TRP A 192 1.74 23.78 8.95
CA TRP A 192 2.77 24.16 8.00
C TRP A 192 2.20 24.36 6.58
N HIS A 193 1.48 23.37 6.04
CA HIS A 193 0.92 23.45 4.69
C HIS A 193 -0.13 24.56 4.56
N LEU A 194 -0.97 24.79 5.58
CA LEU A 194 -1.88 25.93 5.64
C LEU A 194 -1.12 27.26 5.59
N CYS A 195 0.02 27.35 6.28
CA CYS A 195 0.82 28.56 6.30
C CYS A 195 1.50 28.85 4.95
N ILE A 196 2.18 27.85 4.35
CA ILE A 196 2.95 28.07 3.12
C ILE A 196 2.10 28.20 1.87
N SER A 197 0.86 27.65 1.88
CA SER A 197 -0.10 27.83 0.78
C SER A 197 -0.75 29.23 0.75
N GLY A 198 -0.52 30.05 1.76
CA GLY A 198 -1.23 31.31 1.97
C GLY A 198 -2.71 31.10 2.37
N GLY A 199 -3.02 29.92 2.95
CA GLY A 199 -4.37 29.54 3.37
C GLY A 199 -4.79 30.14 4.71
N ASP A 200 -5.55 29.40 5.51
CA ASP A 200 -6.10 29.87 6.79
C ASP A 200 -5.02 29.94 7.88
N LEU A 201 -4.38 31.12 8.01
CA LEU A 201 -3.36 31.39 9.04
C LEU A 201 -3.92 31.37 10.46
N VAL A 202 -5.26 31.55 10.65
CA VAL A 202 -5.88 31.47 11.99
C VAL A 202 -5.97 29.99 12.41
N MET A 203 -6.38 29.13 11.51
CA MET A 203 -6.39 27.68 11.75
C MET A 203 -4.96 27.16 11.94
N ALA A 204 -4.01 27.56 11.08
CA ALA A 204 -2.61 27.20 11.19
C ALA A 204 -2.03 27.54 12.57
N GLU A 205 -2.26 28.76 13.05
CA GLU A 205 -1.84 29.19 14.39
C GLU A 205 -2.44 28.32 15.49
N ARG A 206 -3.73 28.06 15.47
CA ARG A 206 -4.42 27.24 16.48
C ARG A 206 -3.85 25.83 16.55
N LEU A 207 -3.64 25.19 15.40
CA LEU A 207 -3.05 23.86 15.33
C LEU A 207 -1.63 23.86 15.87
N SER A 208 -0.79 24.83 15.46
CA SER A 208 0.60 24.92 15.88
C SER A 208 0.73 25.33 17.36
N GLN A 209 -0.18 26.15 17.90
CA GLN A 209 -0.23 26.39 19.36
C GLN A 209 -0.47 25.10 20.13
N THR A 210 -1.34 24.23 19.64
CA THR A 210 -1.60 22.94 20.28
C THR A 210 -0.35 22.08 20.32
N THR A 211 0.47 22.08 19.24
CA THR A 211 1.71 21.28 19.18
C THR A 211 2.78 21.81 20.11
N ILE A 212 3.01 23.15 20.18
CA ILE A 212 3.99 23.73 21.10
C ILE A 212 3.57 23.64 22.56
N MET A 213 2.27 23.57 22.86
CA MET A 213 1.78 23.30 24.22
C MET A 213 2.03 21.85 24.64
N ALA A 214 1.94 20.91 23.73
CA ALA A 214 2.19 19.50 23.98
C ALA A 214 3.70 19.20 24.11
N GLU A 215 4.51 19.80 23.24
CA GLU A 215 5.96 19.60 23.20
C GLU A 215 6.71 20.94 23.10
N PRO A 216 6.88 21.67 24.20
CA PRO A 216 7.36 23.06 24.22
C PRO A 216 8.84 23.23 23.87
N THR A 217 9.59 22.13 23.74
CA THR A 217 11.03 22.11 23.39
C THR A 217 11.27 21.47 22.01
N ASN A 218 10.21 21.09 21.29
CA ASN A 218 10.34 20.54 19.95
C ASN A 218 10.69 21.67 18.96
N SER A 219 11.91 21.64 18.43
CA SER A 219 12.43 22.67 17.55
C SER A 219 11.65 22.85 16.26
N VAL A 220 11.09 21.76 15.71
CA VAL A 220 10.29 21.78 14.48
C VAL A 220 8.94 22.48 14.73
N TYR A 221 8.29 22.19 15.85
CA TYR A 221 7.01 22.82 16.19
C TYR A 221 7.17 24.31 16.49
N LEU A 222 8.26 24.68 17.19
CA LEU A 222 8.59 26.07 17.47
C LEU A 222 8.91 26.84 16.17
N ASP A 223 9.60 26.22 15.21
CA ASP A 223 9.91 26.80 13.91
C ASP A 223 8.63 27.04 13.08
N THR A 224 7.77 26.02 13.00
CA THR A 224 6.47 26.14 12.33
C THR A 224 5.64 27.29 12.92
N TYR A 225 5.56 27.38 14.23
CA TYR A 225 4.83 28.47 14.89
C TYR A 225 5.48 29.83 14.61
N ALA A 226 6.79 29.95 14.69
CA ALA A 226 7.50 31.17 14.34
C ALA A 226 7.25 31.60 12.89
N TRP A 227 7.22 30.65 11.96
CA TRP A 227 6.96 30.92 10.54
C TRP A 227 5.51 31.38 10.30
N ILE A 228 4.54 30.83 11.03
CA ILE A 228 3.15 31.30 11.02
C ILE A 228 3.07 32.73 11.53
N MET A 229 3.73 33.07 12.64
CA MET A 229 3.78 34.44 13.17
C MET A 229 4.43 35.41 12.18
N TYR A 230 5.49 34.99 11.50
CA TYR A 230 6.11 35.77 10.43
C TYR A 230 5.13 36.08 9.29
N ASN A 231 4.40 35.09 8.81
CA ASN A 231 3.42 35.26 7.72
C ASN A 231 2.20 36.09 8.14
N LYS A 232 1.87 36.11 9.43
CA LYS A 232 0.86 37.01 10.00
C LYS A 232 1.35 38.45 10.21
N GLY A 233 2.66 38.71 9.99
CA GLY A 233 3.26 40.02 10.23
C GLY A 233 3.64 40.30 11.69
N ASN A 234 3.48 39.32 12.58
CA ASN A 234 3.85 39.43 13.99
C ASN A 234 5.34 39.03 14.17
N TYR A 235 6.24 39.92 13.72
CA TYR A 235 7.66 39.62 13.64
C TYR A 235 8.35 39.49 15.01
N GLN A 236 7.82 40.13 16.06
CA GLN A 236 8.38 40.04 17.42
C GLN A 236 8.15 38.66 18.02
N ASP A 237 6.93 38.12 17.92
CA ASP A 237 6.65 36.76 18.37
C ASP A 237 7.37 35.74 17.48
N ALA A 238 7.42 35.97 16.18
CA ALA A 238 8.21 35.12 15.26
C ALA A 238 9.68 35.04 15.72
N PHE A 239 10.26 36.18 16.10
CA PHE A 239 11.66 36.22 16.59
C PHE A 239 11.83 35.46 17.90
N PHE A 240 10.92 35.66 18.84
CA PHE A 240 10.97 34.94 20.13
C PHE A 240 10.94 33.44 19.96
N TYR A 241 10.01 32.94 19.14
CA TYR A 241 9.87 31.48 18.96
C TYR A 241 10.97 30.87 18.09
N ILE A 242 11.48 31.57 17.07
CA ILE A 242 12.59 31.07 16.26
C ILE A 242 13.90 30.98 17.02
N GLN A 243 14.15 31.87 17.98
CA GLN A 243 15.30 31.77 18.87
C GLN A 243 15.24 30.51 19.74
N ARG A 244 14.05 30.21 20.27
CA ARG A 244 13.82 28.95 21.02
C ARG A 244 13.97 27.74 20.14
N ALA A 245 13.46 27.78 18.88
CA ALA A 245 13.66 26.69 17.92
C ALA A 245 15.17 26.43 17.71
N LEU A 246 15.99 27.46 17.57
CA LEU A 246 17.44 27.32 17.42
C LEU A 246 18.12 26.75 18.67
N GLU A 247 17.63 27.10 19.88
CA GLU A 247 18.17 26.57 21.14
C GLU A 247 18.02 25.04 21.23
N TYR A 248 16.91 24.50 20.74
CA TYR A 248 16.59 23.06 20.74
C TYR A 248 16.89 22.35 19.43
N ALA A 249 17.44 23.06 18.42
CA ALA A 249 17.67 22.50 17.10
C ALA A 249 18.72 21.37 17.13
N ILE A 250 18.39 20.28 16.47
CA ILE A 250 19.33 19.20 16.17
C ILE A 250 20.01 19.45 14.80
N PRO A 251 21.13 18.80 14.49
CA PRO A 251 21.88 19.04 13.26
C PRO A 251 21.01 18.96 11.98
N GLU A 252 20.03 18.04 11.97
CA GLU A 252 19.14 17.76 10.83
C GLU A 252 18.18 18.92 10.54
N THR A 253 17.66 19.59 11.57
CA THR A 253 16.68 20.68 11.47
C THR A 253 17.32 22.06 11.46
N LYS A 254 18.54 22.19 11.96
CA LYS A 254 19.20 23.48 12.23
C LYS A 254 19.30 24.38 11.01
N LYS A 255 19.65 23.83 9.85
CA LYS A 255 19.86 24.60 8.62
C LYS A 255 18.58 25.30 8.14
N GLU A 256 17.45 24.61 8.24
CA GLU A 256 16.13 25.15 7.86
C GLU A 256 15.72 26.27 8.82
N ILE A 257 15.82 26.02 10.13
CA ILE A 257 15.52 27.00 11.19
C ILE A 257 16.38 28.25 11.06
N GLU A 258 17.69 28.12 10.76
CA GLU A 258 18.58 29.26 10.48
C GLU A 258 18.11 30.08 9.26
N THR A 259 17.53 29.44 8.27
CA THR A 259 16.99 30.14 7.08
C THR A 259 15.78 31.00 7.45
N HIS A 260 14.85 30.45 8.23
CA HIS A 260 13.70 31.19 8.74
C HIS A 260 14.14 32.32 9.70
N TYR A 261 15.09 32.05 10.57
CA TYR A 261 15.68 33.06 11.47
C TYR A 261 16.20 34.27 10.70
N LYS A 262 17.02 34.06 9.66
CA LYS A 262 17.57 35.15 8.82
C LYS A 262 16.44 35.94 8.12
N ALA A 263 15.38 35.28 7.68
CA ALA A 263 14.25 35.97 7.08
C ALA A 263 13.49 36.86 8.07
N ILE A 264 13.32 36.39 9.31
CA ILE A 264 12.70 37.15 10.40
C ILE A 264 13.54 38.35 10.80
N LEU A 265 14.86 38.19 11.00
CA LEU A 265 15.78 39.27 11.31
C LEU A 265 15.69 40.39 10.27
N LYS A 266 15.67 40.03 8.98
CA LYS A 266 15.59 41.02 7.90
C LYS A 266 14.32 41.91 8.01
N LYS A 267 13.20 41.37 8.50
CA LYS A 267 11.96 42.13 8.71
C LYS A 267 12.03 43.05 9.95
N LEU A 268 12.74 42.63 10.96
CA LEU A 268 12.94 43.41 12.17
C LEU A 268 14.04 44.49 12.00
N LYS A 269 14.76 44.52 10.85
CA LYS A 269 15.89 45.41 10.58
C LYS A 269 17.03 45.27 11.60
N LEU A 270 17.22 44.04 12.13
CA LEU A 270 18.31 43.65 13.04
C LEU A 270 19.45 43.00 12.27
#